data_0eadbe6dcd70b67c835770e8361f6198
#
_entry.id   0eadbe6dcd70b67c835770e8361f6198
#
_cell.length_a   1.000
_cell.length_b   1.000
_cell.length_c   1.000
_cell.angle_alpha   90.00
_cell.angle_beta   90.00
_cell.angle_gamma   90.00
#
_symmetry.space_group_name_H-M   'P 1'
#
loop_
_entity.id
_entity.type
_entity.pdbx_description
1 polymer ?
#
loop_
_entity_poly.entity_id
_entity_poly.type
_entity_poly.pdbx_seq_one_letter_code
_entity_poly.pdbx_strand_id
1 'polypeptide(L)'
;MRPAEPLRQGQIARGIGVEGPGYGFGRATGAVIGAVPVTVVPLAEVVVVENESAAGELVARSIVALIAAKPDAVLGLATGLTALPIYRALARTLADNLVDVSRVRGFALDEYVGLPAGHPGSYRSVITREVVEPLGLTPTNVHVPDGDLAGIQTAALNYEQALLESGGVDVQILGIGRTGHLGFNEPGSSFGSITRIKTLTEKTRADNARFFDSPGDVPLHCITQGIRTILRARHLVVLAFGESKADAIAAAIEGPITASQPGSAIQFHPHVTVVVDEAAASKLANLAYYKHAWLHKPPWQGL
;
A
#
# COMPACT_ATOMS: atom_id res chain seq x y z
N MET A 1 -12.13 -14.88 -68.37
CA MET A 1 -11.60 -14.01 -67.37
C MET A 1 -11.83 -12.57 -67.74
N ARG A 2 -12.72 -11.86 -67.11
CA ARG A 2 -12.97 -10.42 -67.28
C ARG A 2 -12.50 -9.67 -66.05
N PRO A 3 -11.90 -8.50 -66.21
CA PRO A 3 -11.41 -7.73 -65.07
C PRO A 3 -12.54 -6.97 -64.37
N ALA A 4 -12.41 -6.79 -63.06
CA ALA A 4 -13.36 -6.09 -62.18
C ALA A 4 -13.22 -4.56 -62.32
N GLU A 5 -14.34 -3.88 -62.44
CA GLU A 5 -14.46 -2.41 -62.41
C GLU A 5 -14.41 -1.85 -60.98
N PRO A 6 -13.95 -0.58 -60.79
CA PRO A 6 -13.88 0.06 -59.52
C PRO A 6 -15.22 0.70 -59.12
N LEU A 7 -15.60 0.58 -57.83
CA LEU A 7 -16.77 1.20 -57.25
C LEU A 7 -16.56 2.70 -57.05
N ARG A 8 -17.55 3.50 -57.49
CA ARG A 8 -17.63 4.95 -57.38
C ARG A 8 -18.01 5.40 -55.97
N GLN A 9 -17.37 6.46 -55.51
CA GLN A 9 -17.77 7.28 -54.36
C GLN A 9 -19.10 8.00 -54.61
N GLY A 10 -19.89 8.14 -53.53
CA GLY A 10 -20.85 9.22 -53.33
C GLY A 10 -22.29 8.78 -53.18
N GLN A 11 -22.77 8.83 -51.93
CA GLN A 11 -24.02 9.58 -51.64
C GLN A 11 -24.23 9.66 -50.14
N ILE A 12 -24.34 10.92 -49.67
CA ILE A 12 -24.68 11.37 -48.34
C ILE A 12 -26.16 11.06 -48.09
N ALA A 13 -26.44 10.34 -47.01
CA ALA A 13 -27.80 10.18 -46.48
C ALA A 13 -27.98 11.05 -45.24
N ARG A 14 -29.05 11.81 -45.29
CA ARG A 14 -29.52 12.84 -44.35
C ARG A 14 -29.86 12.28 -42.97
N GLY A 15 -29.67 13.13 -41.97
CA GLY A 15 -29.84 12.89 -40.56
C GLY A 15 -31.27 12.55 -40.13
N ILE A 16 -31.31 11.81 -39.04
CA ILE A 16 -32.49 11.70 -38.15
C ILE A 16 -32.08 12.48 -36.85
N GLY A 17 -32.76 13.60 -36.63
CA GLY A 17 -32.61 14.37 -35.42
C GLY A 17 -33.22 13.62 -34.25
N VAL A 18 -32.46 13.48 -33.16
CA VAL A 18 -32.97 13.14 -31.84
C VAL A 18 -32.70 14.39 -30.97
N GLU A 19 -33.77 15.08 -30.64
CA GLU A 19 -33.74 16.17 -29.65
C GLU A 19 -33.51 15.58 -28.27
N GLY A 20 -32.34 15.86 -27.67
CA GLY A 20 -32.07 15.66 -26.26
C GLY A 20 -32.30 16.95 -25.47
N PRO A 21 -32.67 16.86 -24.16
CA PRO A 21 -33.04 18.05 -23.37
C PRO A 21 -31.85 18.98 -23.17
N GLY A 22 -32.07 20.25 -23.51
CA GLY A 22 -31.08 21.31 -23.40
C GLY A 22 -30.67 21.60 -21.96
N TYR A 23 -29.36 21.45 -21.67
CA TYR A 23 -28.76 22.02 -20.47
C TYR A 23 -28.37 23.48 -20.77
N GLY A 24 -29.13 24.40 -20.19
CA GLY A 24 -28.82 25.83 -20.22
C GLY A 24 -27.55 26.13 -19.45
N PHE A 25 -26.51 26.62 -20.12
CA PHE A 25 -25.33 27.19 -19.48
C PHE A 25 -25.69 28.57 -18.92
N GLY A 26 -26.03 28.62 -17.61
CA GLY A 26 -26.08 29.87 -16.87
C GLY A 26 -24.66 30.46 -16.77
N ARG A 27 -24.48 31.71 -17.17
CA ARG A 27 -23.26 32.49 -16.91
C ARG A 27 -23.10 32.66 -15.40
N ALA A 28 -22.20 31.88 -14.81
CA ALA A 28 -21.73 32.11 -13.44
C ALA A 28 -20.63 33.18 -13.48
N THR A 29 -20.91 34.29 -12.86
CA THR A 29 -19.97 35.37 -12.56
C THR A 29 -18.84 34.87 -11.65
N GLY A 30 -17.62 35.18 -12.04
CA GLY A 30 -16.33 34.97 -11.42
C GLY A 30 -16.26 34.70 -9.91
N ALA A 31 -16.19 33.45 -9.57
CA ALA A 31 -15.45 33.03 -8.37
C ALA A 31 -14.05 32.63 -8.83
N VAL A 32 -13.03 33.32 -8.36
CA VAL A 32 -11.63 32.89 -8.47
C VAL A 32 -11.54 31.60 -7.70
N ILE A 33 -11.62 30.49 -8.41
CA ILE A 33 -11.27 29.19 -7.84
C ILE A 33 -9.79 29.30 -7.48
N GLY A 34 -9.49 29.42 -6.18
CA GLY A 34 -8.13 29.34 -5.69
C GLY A 34 -7.48 28.11 -6.31
N ALA A 35 -6.33 28.30 -6.94
CA ALA A 35 -5.58 27.22 -7.54
C ALA A 35 -5.34 26.15 -6.46
N VAL A 36 -6.09 25.06 -6.53
CA VAL A 36 -5.74 23.84 -5.79
C VAL A 36 -4.34 23.50 -6.32
N PRO A 37 -3.31 23.44 -5.47
CA PRO A 37 -2.00 23.04 -5.96
C PRO A 37 -2.18 21.66 -6.61
N VAL A 38 -1.94 21.59 -7.92
CA VAL A 38 -1.82 20.33 -8.63
C VAL A 38 -0.58 19.69 -8.05
N THR A 39 -0.76 18.86 -7.03
CA THR A 39 0.29 18.01 -6.53
C THR A 39 0.59 17.05 -7.66
N VAL A 40 1.66 17.30 -8.40
CA VAL A 40 2.17 16.32 -9.36
C VAL A 40 2.59 15.13 -8.53
N VAL A 41 1.75 14.09 -8.53
CA VAL A 41 2.05 12.84 -7.84
C VAL A 41 3.19 12.18 -8.62
N PRO A 42 4.36 12.00 -8.03
CA PRO A 42 5.47 11.35 -8.73
C PRO A 42 5.09 9.89 -9.02
N LEU A 43 5.51 9.40 -10.17
CA LEU A 43 5.53 7.97 -10.51
C LEU A 43 6.35 7.22 -9.46
N ALA A 44 6.34 5.88 -9.50
CA ALA A 44 7.11 5.07 -8.56
C ALA A 44 8.52 5.61 -8.32
N GLU A 45 8.81 6.03 -7.09
CA GLU A 45 10.07 6.62 -6.68
C GLU A 45 10.87 5.60 -5.89
N VAL A 46 12.14 5.40 -6.26
CA VAL A 46 13.05 4.51 -5.55
C VAL A 46 14.08 5.33 -4.79
N VAL A 47 14.08 5.16 -3.47
CA VAL A 47 14.98 5.86 -2.55
C VAL A 47 15.95 4.86 -1.95
N VAL A 48 17.22 5.01 -2.25
CA VAL A 48 18.28 4.19 -1.67
C VAL A 48 18.84 4.89 -0.44
N VAL A 49 18.75 4.22 0.69
CA VAL A 49 19.19 4.75 1.98
C VAL A 49 20.37 3.94 2.53
N GLU A 50 21.09 4.52 3.46
CA GLU A 50 22.26 3.89 4.07
C GLU A 50 21.89 2.66 4.91
N ASN A 51 20.76 2.72 5.62
CA ASN A 51 20.32 1.65 6.53
C ASN A 51 18.83 1.79 6.89
N GLU A 52 18.32 0.80 7.63
CA GLU A 52 16.93 0.75 8.08
C GLU A 52 16.53 1.94 8.97
N SER A 53 17.46 2.50 9.77
CA SER A 53 17.19 3.66 10.61
C SER A 53 16.94 4.91 9.76
N ALA A 54 17.78 5.14 8.74
CA ALA A 54 17.62 6.25 7.80
C ALA A 54 16.29 6.15 7.03
N ALA A 55 15.89 4.91 6.64
CA ALA A 55 14.57 4.66 6.06
C ALA A 55 13.44 5.03 7.03
N GLY A 56 13.57 4.59 8.27
CA GLY A 56 12.59 4.88 9.33
C GLY A 56 12.40 6.38 9.53
N GLU A 57 13.48 7.13 9.64
CA GLU A 57 13.45 8.58 9.82
C GLU A 57 12.85 9.32 8.62
N LEU A 58 13.19 8.88 7.41
CA LEU A 58 12.65 9.47 6.18
C LEU A 58 11.12 9.32 6.12
N VAL A 59 10.62 8.11 6.32
CA VAL A 59 9.19 7.81 6.25
C VAL A 59 8.44 8.42 7.44
N ALA A 60 9.02 8.40 8.64
CA ALA A 60 8.41 9.01 9.82
C ALA A 60 8.16 10.51 9.64
N ARG A 61 9.13 11.26 9.08
CA ARG A 61 8.93 12.69 8.78
C ARG A 61 7.76 12.93 7.83
N SER A 62 7.62 12.11 6.80
CA SER A 62 6.50 12.22 5.86
C SER A 62 5.15 11.92 6.55
N ILE A 63 5.08 10.89 7.39
CA ILE A 63 3.86 10.56 8.15
C ILE A 63 3.52 11.66 9.14
N VAL A 64 4.50 12.23 9.84
CA VAL A 64 4.26 13.36 10.76
C VAL A 64 3.73 14.58 10.01
N ALA A 65 4.30 14.91 8.86
CA ALA A 65 3.80 16.00 8.02
C ALA A 65 2.35 15.74 7.54
N LEU A 66 2.04 14.49 7.17
CA LEU A 66 0.67 14.10 6.83
C LEU A 66 -0.28 14.29 8.03
N ILE A 67 0.07 13.82 9.22
CA ILE A 67 -0.78 13.95 10.42
C ILE A 67 -0.99 15.41 10.77
N ALA A 68 0.05 16.25 10.67
CA ALA A 68 -0.07 17.69 10.90
C ALA A 68 -1.04 18.36 9.90
N ALA A 69 -1.03 17.94 8.65
CA ALA A 69 -1.93 18.45 7.61
C ALA A 69 -3.35 17.84 7.69
N LYS A 70 -3.45 16.59 8.15
CA LYS A 70 -4.68 15.80 8.25
C LYS A 70 -4.69 15.05 9.59
N PRO A 71 -5.20 15.66 10.67
CA PRO A 71 -5.18 15.05 12.02
C PRO A 71 -5.95 13.72 12.13
N ASP A 72 -6.88 13.45 11.22
CA ASP A 72 -7.62 12.20 11.10
C ASP A 72 -7.05 11.26 10.01
N ALA A 73 -5.75 11.35 9.76
CA ALA A 73 -5.05 10.50 8.79
C ALA A 73 -5.29 9.01 9.07
N VAL A 74 -5.38 8.24 7.99
CA VAL A 74 -5.57 6.78 8.03
C VAL A 74 -4.28 6.11 7.58
N LEU A 75 -3.65 5.38 8.48
CA LEU A 75 -2.41 4.67 8.24
C LEU A 75 -2.66 3.18 7.99
N GLY A 76 -2.15 2.66 6.91
CA GLY A 76 -2.06 1.23 6.65
C GLY A 76 -0.82 0.66 7.32
N LEU A 77 -1.01 -0.27 8.24
CA LEU A 77 0.02 -0.78 9.14
C LEU A 77 0.51 -2.15 8.67
N ALA A 78 1.82 -2.32 8.61
CA ALA A 78 2.47 -3.59 8.37
C ALA A 78 3.08 -4.15 9.65
N THR A 79 3.06 -5.47 9.80
CA THR A 79 3.83 -6.18 10.82
C THR A 79 5.19 -6.62 10.30
N GLY A 80 6.04 -7.10 11.19
CA GLY A 80 7.35 -7.65 10.86
C GLY A 80 8.51 -6.65 11.00
N LEU A 81 9.72 -7.19 10.97
CA LEU A 81 10.94 -6.46 11.32
C LEU A 81 11.20 -5.25 10.42
N THR A 82 10.81 -5.33 9.16
CA THR A 82 11.04 -4.26 8.16
C THR A 82 10.30 -2.96 8.49
N ALA A 83 9.13 -3.02 9.15
CA ALA A 83 8.34 -1.84 9.51
C ALA A 83 8.76 -1.20 10.84
N LEU A 84 9.41 -1.97 11.74
CA LEU A 84 9.79 -1.48 13.08
C LEU A 84 10.65 -0.21 13.10
N PRO A 85 11.64 -0.01 12.22
CA PRO A 85 12.41 1.22 12.17
C PRO A 85 11.53 2.46 11.96
N ILE A 86 10.47 2.34 11.12
CA ILE A 86 9.52 3.43 10.90
C ILE A 86 8.78 3.75 12.20
N TYR A 87 8.19 2.75 12.86
CA TYR A 87 7.41 2.99 14.08
C TYR A 87 8.25 3.58 15.20
N ARG A 88 9.50 3.11 15.36
CA ARG A 88 10.44 3.67 16.33
C ARG A 88 10.81 5.13 16.02
N ALA A 89 11.08 5.44 14.77
CA ALA A 89 11.37 6.80 14.35
C ALA A 89 10.12 7.69 14.48
N LEU A 90 8.96 7.17 14.09
CA LEU A 90 7.69 7.88 14.19
C LEU A 90 7.35 8.22 15.64
N ALA A 91 7.50 7.29 16.60
CA ALA A 91 7.28 7.52 18.01
C ALA A 91 8.14 8.67 18.54
N ARG A 92 9.44 8.68 18.20
CA ARG A 92 10.35 9.78 18.58
C ARG A 92 9.90 11.10 17.95
N THR A 93 9.66 11.12 16.63
CA THR A 93 9.32 12.34 15.92
C THR A 93 8.00 12.94 16.39
N LEU A 94 7.00 12.11 16.71
CA LEU A 94 5.72 12.56 17.26
C LEU A 94 5.90 13.20 18.63
N ALA A 95 6.69 12.57 19.51
CA ALA A 95 6.98 13.08 20.85
C ALA A 95 7.76 14.40 20.80
N ASP A 96 8.80 14.48 19.96
CA ASP A 96 9.65 15.67 19.83
C ASP A 96 8.86 16.88 19.28
N ASN A 97 7.85 16.63 18.45
CA ASN A 97 7.04 17.70 17.83
C ASN A 97 5.67 17.90 18.51
N LEU A 98 5.37 17.19 19.59
CA LEU A 98 4.10 17.25 20.32
C LEU A 98 2.87 17.12 19.41
N VAL A 99 2.92 16.19 18.45
CA VAL A 99 1.84 15.99 17.48
C VAL A 99 0.69 15.22 18.12
N ASP A 100 -0.51 15.74 18.02
CA ASP A 100 -1.72 15.04 18.47
C ASP A 100 -2.10 13.91 17.49
N VAL A 101 -2.12 12.69 18.00
CA VAL A 101 -2.48 11.47 17.25
C VAL A 101 -3.83 10.88 17.69
N SER A 102 -4.58 11.56 18.55
CA SER A 102 -5.83 11.05 19.14
C SER A 102 -6.89 10.68 18.09
N ARG A 103 -6.84 11.30 16.92
CA ARG A 103 -7.76 11.09 15.79
C ARG A 103 -7.19 10.23 14.67
N VAL A 104 -5.89 9.88 14.72
CA VAL A 104 -5.25 9.00 13.75
C VAL A 104 -5.90 7.63 13.80
N ARG A 105 -6.16 7.04 12.63
CA ARG A 105 -6.70 5.69 12.49
C ARG A 105 -5.67 4.77 11.87
N GLY A 106 -5.68 3.51 12.26
CA GLY A 106 -4.77 2.49 11.75
C GLY A 106 -5.51 1.28 11.21
N PHE A 107 -5.04 0.70 10.11
CA PHE A 107 -5.55 -0.53 9.52
C PHE A 107 -4.41 -1.48 9.20
N ALA A 108 -4.36 -2.62 9.90
CA ALA A 108 -3.35 -3.65 9.66
C ALA A 108 -3.59 -4.39 8.34
N LEU A 109 -2.54 -4.89 7.70
CA LEU A 109 -2.64 -5.64 6.43
C LEU A 109 -3.35 -6.97 6.60
N ASP A 110 -3.16 -7.64 7.72
CA ASP A 110 -3.54 -9.04 7.89
C ASP A 110 -3.63 -9.47 9.37
N GLU A 111 -4.14 -10.69 9.57
CA GLU A 111 -4.15 -11.40 10.84
C GLU A 111 -4.19 -12.91 10.59
N TYR A 112 -3.65 -13.68 11.51
CA TYR A 112 -3.80 -15.13 11.54
C TYR A 112 -5.21 -15.54 11.95
N VAL A 113 -5.72 -16.64 11.38
CA VAL A 113 -7.03 -17.19 11.72
C VAL A 113 -6.88 -18.28 12.79
N GLY A 114 -7.69 -18.16 13.84
CA GLY A 114 -7.83 -19.19 14.86
C GLY A 114 -6.82 -19.11 16.01
N LEU A 115 -6.02 -18.05 16.12
CA LEU A 115 -5.20 -17.83 17.30
C LEU A 115 -6.09 -17.40 18.48
N PRO A 116 -5.79 -17.85 19.72
CA PRO A 116 -6.50 -17.40 20.91
C PRO A 116 -6.35 -15.89 21.10
N ALA A 117 -7.36 -15.26 21.70
CA ALA A 117 -7.31 -13.86 22.07
C ALA A 117 -6.10 -13.57 22.96
N GLY A 118 -5.34 -12.52 22.65
CA GLY A 118 -4.12 -12.15 23.38
C GLY A 118 -2.90 -13.01 23.09
N HIS A 119 -2.95 -13.94 22.12
CA HIS A 119 -1.77 -14.70 21.73
C HIS A 119 -0.64 -13.77 21.26
N PRO A 120 0.59 -13.88 21.78
CA PRO A 120 1.67 -12.94 21.50
C PRO A 120 2.08 -12.87 20.04
N GLY A 121 1.86 -13.94 19.27
CA GLY A 121 2.10 -14.04 17.84
C GLY A 121 0.95 -13.54 16.95
N SER A 122 -0.22 -13.17 17.52
CA SER A 122 -1.28 -12.55 16.74
C SER A 122 -0.85 -11.14 16.30
N TYR A 123 -1.26 -10.73 15.11
CA TYR A 123 -0.89 -9.38 14.63
C TYR A 123 -1.61 -8.29 15.40
N ARG A 124 -2.77 -8.56 15.97
CA ARG A 124 -3.39 -7.67 16.95
C ARG A 124 -2.48 -7.39 18.14
N SER A 125 -1.88 -8.42 18.75
CA SER A 125 -0.94 -8.26 19.85
C SER A 125 0.35 -7.56 19.43
N VAL A 126 0.86 -7.89 18.24
CA VAL A 126 2.05 -7.24 17.65
C VAL A 126 1.78 -5.75 17.38
N ILE A 127 0.68 -5.40 16.72
CA ILE A 127 0.31 -4.00 16.43
C ILE A 127 0.06 -3.22 17.72
N THR A 128 -0.57 -3.82 18.72
CA THR A 128 -0.74 -3.16 20.02
C THR A 128 0.60 -2.80 20.64
N ARG A 129 1.50 -3.76 20.76
CA ARG A 129 2.82 -3.60 21.38
C ARG A 129 3.78 -2.70 20.60
N GLU A 130 3.77 -2.80 19.27
CA GLU A 130 4.79 -2.17 18.44
C GLU A 130 4.34 -0.86 17.78
N VAL A 131 3.03 -0.61 17.75
CA VAL A 131 2.46 0.58 17.10
C VAL A 131 1.57 1.37 18.04
N VAL A 132 0.49 0.77 18.58
CA VAL A 132 -0.52 1.49 19.37
C VAL A 132 0.12 2.13 20.60
N GLU A 133 0.77 1.31 21.43
CA GLU A 133 1.39 1.77 22.69
C GLU A 133 2.52 2.78 22.45
N PRO A 134 3.53 2.49 21.56
CA PRO A 134 4.65 3.41 21.38
C PRO A 134 4.26 4.74 20.71
N LEU A 135 3.25 4.74 19.84
CA LEU A 135 2.79 5.96 19.16
C LEU A 135 1.71 6.71 19.95
N GLY A 136 1.18 6.15 21.03
CA GLY A 136 0.09 6.75 21.80
C GLY A 136 -1.24 6.82 21.02
N LEU A 137 -1.47 5.89 20.08
CA LEU A 137 -2.70 5.85 19.31
C LEU A 137 -3.88 5.42 20.19
N THR A 138 -5.06 5.91 19.87
CA THR A 138 -6.30 5.46 20.52
C THR A 138 -6.60 4.01 20.08
N PRO A 139 -6.63 3.02 21.00
CA PRO A 139 -6.76 1.60 20.62
C PRO A 139 -7.99 1.30 19.77
N THR A 140 -9.12 1.97 20.02
CA THR A 140 -10.37 1.80 19.26
C THR A 140 -10.31 2.36 17.83
N ASN A 141 -9.30 3.17 17.52
CA ASN A 141 -9.05 3.70 16.17
C ASN A 141 -8.13 2.80 15.35
N VAL A 142 -7.60 1.71 15.94
CA VAL A 142 -6.70 0.79 15.24
C VAL A 142 -7.39 -0.54 15.00
N HIS A 143 -7.57 -0.86 13.72
CA HIS A 143 -8.29 -2.01 13.23
C HIS A 143 -7.32 -3.08 12.75
N VAL A 144 -7.53 -4.31 13.20
CA VAL A 144 -6.86 -5.50 12.72
C VAL A 144 -7.95 -6.46 12.25
N PRO A 145 -7.80 -7.16 11.11
CA PRO A 145 -8.81 -8.12 10.67
C PRO A 145 -9.15 -9.10 11.80
N ASP A 146 -10.42 -9.46 11.91
CA ASP A 146 -10.85 -10.42 12.93
C ASP A 146 -10.54 -11.85 12.50
N GLY A 147 -9.61 -12.50 13.20
CA GLY A 147 -9.22 -13.89 12.97
C GLY A 147 -10.00 -14.91 13.80
N ASP A 148 -10.99 -14.50 14.59
CA ASP A 148 -11.83 -15.42 15.39
C ASP A 148 -12.68 -16.30 14.49
N LEU A 149 -12.63 -17.61 14.73
CA LEU A 149 -13.38 -18.61 13.97
C LEU A 149 -14.90 -18.39 14.05
N ALA A 150 -15.40 -17.84 15.14
CA ALA A 150 -16.83 -17.60 15.32
C ALA A 150 -17.40 -16.58 14.32
N GLY A 151 -16.60 -15.56 13.94
CA GLY A 151 -16.99 -14.48 13.02
C GLY A 151 -16.37 -14.55 11.63
N ILE A 152 -15.55 -15.56 11.36
CA ILE A 152 -14.62 -15.58 10.23
C ILE A 152 -15.29 -15.45 8.85
N GLN A 153 -16.52 -15.91 8.69
CA GLN A 153 -17.25 -15.89 7.42
C GLN A 153 -17.54 -14.46 6.93
N THR A 154 -17.73 -13.51 7.85
CA THR A 154 -18.04 -12.11 7.54
C THR A 154 -16.87 -11.17 7.84
N ALA A 155 -15.83 -11.62 8.53
CA ALA A 155 -14.72 -10.80 9.01
C ALA A 155 -14.06 -10.01 7.88
N ALA A 156 -13.83 -10.62 6.72
CA ALA A 156 -13.22 -9.96 5.57
C ALA A 156 -14.08 -8.82 5.00
N LEU A 157 -15.40 -9.06 4.88
CA LEU A 157 -16.33 -8.05 4.37
C LEU A 157 -16.50 -6.90 5.36
N ASN A 158 -16.60 -7.20 6.65
CA ASN A 158 -16.69 -6.20 7.71
C ASN A 158 -15.41 -5.31 7.72
N TYR A 159 -14.26 -5.93 7.50
CA TYR A 159 -12.99 -5.21 7.43
C TYR A 159 -12.90 -4.27 6.21
N GLU A 160 -13.30 -4.73 5.01
CA GLU A 160 -13.39 -3.89 3.81
C GLU A 160 -14.36 -2.73 4.02
N GLN A 161 -15.50 -2.97 4.66
CA GLN A 161 -16.49 -1.94 4.96
C GLN A 161 -15.90 -0.87 5.89
N ALA A 162 -15.23 -1.27 6.96
CA ALA A 162 -14.57 -0.35 7.89
C ALA A 162 -13.50 0.51 7.19
N LEU A 163 -12.72 -0.09 6.26
CA LEU A 163 -11.77 0.64 5.42
C LEU A 163 -12.46 1.70 4.55
N LEU A 164 -13.58 1.35 3.92
CA LEU A 164 -14.35 2.28 3.08
C LEU A 164 -14.95 3.42 3.90
N GLU A 165 -15.55 3.12 5.04
CA GLU A 165 -16.15 4.09 5.96
C GLU A 165 -15.10 5.04 6.57
N SER A 166 -13.85 4.60 6.69
CA SER A 166 -12.74 5.45 7.11
C SER A 166 -12.33 6.47 6.05
N GLY A 167 -12.85 6.38 4.83
CA GLY A 167 -12.43 7.20 3.69
C GLY A 167 -11.18 6.67 2.97
N GLY A 168 -10.75 5.45 3.28
CA GLY A 168 -9.57 4.78 2.70
C GLY A 168 -8.25 5.19 3.36
N VAL A 169 -7.19 4.47 3.04
CA VAL A 169 -5.85 4.65 3.61
C VAL A 169 -5.12 5.80 2.94
N ASP A 170 -4.53 6.70 3.75
CA ASP A 170 -3.72 7.81 3.24
C ASP A 170 -2.29 7.34 2.88
N VAL A 171 -1.64 6.61 3.79
CA VAL A 171 -0.32 5.99 3.55
C VAL A 171 -0.37 4.53 3.95
N GLN A 172 -0.09 3.63 3.03
CA GLN A 172 0.04 2.20 3.28
C GLN A 172 1.51 1.81 3.39
N ILE A 173 1.94 1.39 4.56
CA ILE A 173 3.26 0.81 4.79
C ILE A 173 3.23 -0.64 4.33
N LEU A 174 4.24 -1.05 3.56
CA LEU A 174 4.36 -2.39 2.98
C LEU A 174 5.79 -2.91 3.14
N GLY A 175 5.92 -4.14 3.59
CA GLY A 175 7.11 -4.94 3.29
C GLY A 175 6.89 -5.76 2.03
N ILE A 176 7.97 -6.26 1.43
CA ILE A 176 7.89 -7.22 0.33
C ILE A 176 8.54 -8.55 0.73
N GLY A 177 7.84 -9.65 0.48
CA GLY A 177 8.38 -10.98 0.71
C GLY A 177 9.41 -11.38 -0.36
N ARG A 178 10.20 -12.43 -0.08
CA ARG A 178 11.19 -12.98 -1.05
C ARG A 178 10.53 -13.54 -2.32
N THR A 179 9.27 -13.91 -2.26
CA THR A 179 8.45 -14.34 -3.40
C THR A 179 7.74 -13.19 -4.09
N GLY A 180 8.03 -11.95 -3.71
CA GLY A 180 7.34 -10.76 -4.21
C GLY A 180 5.95 -10.56 -3.62
N HIS A 181 5.56 -11.26 -2.56
CA HIS A 181 4.25 -11.08 -1.94
C HIS A 181 4.16 -9.76 -1.16
N LEU A 182 2.94 -9.18 -1.12
CA LEU A 182 2.55 -8.05 -0.29
C LEU A 182 1.47 -8.50 0.69
N GLY A 183 1.66 -8.28 2.02
CA GLY A 183 0.85 -8.95 3.04
C GLY A 183 0.94 -10.46 2.84
N PHE A 184 -0.18 -11.18 2.91
CA PHE A 184 -0.21 -12.61 2.56
C PHE A 184 -0.73 -12.87 1.12
N ASN A 185 -0.53 -11.93 0.21
CA ASN A 185 -0.84 -12.13 -1.21
C ASN A 185 0.32 -12.84 -1.91
N GLU A 186 0.37 -14.15 -1.78
CA GLU A 186 1.36 -15.02 -2.42
C GLU A 186 1.22 -15.04 -3.96
N PRO A 187 2.24 -15.52 -4.70
CA PRO A 187 2.17 -15.71 -6.14
C PRO A 187 0.88 -16.39 -6.61
N GLY A 188 0.28 -15.86 -7.68
CA GLY A 188 -1.04 -16.26 -8.17
C GLY A 188 -2.21 -15.50 -7.55
N SER A 189 -1.98 -14.55 -6.63
CA SER A 189 -3.03 -13.69 -6.10
C SER A 189 -3.54 -12.73 -7.17
N SER A 190 -4.87 -12.68 -7.35
CA SER A 190 -5.50 -11.76 -8.31
C SER A 190 -5.25 -10.31 -7.93
N PHE A 191 -4.92 -9.45 -8.89
CA PHE A 191 -4.81 -8.00 -8.70
C PHE A 191 -6.16 -7.35 -8.36
N GLY A 192 -7.27 -7.98 -8.75
CA GLY A 192 -8.63 -7.55 -8.38
C GLY A 192 -9.09 -8.01 -6.99
N SER A 193 -8.25 -8.73 -6.22
CA SER A 193 -8.64 -9.26 -4.92
C SER A 193 -8.84 -8.16 -3.88
N ILE A 194 -9.87 -8.35 -3.05
CA ILE A 194 -10.13 -7.57 -1.82
C ILE A 194 -9.73 -8.40 -0.60
N THR A 195 -9.93 -7.88 0.59
CA THR A 195 -9.68 -8.60 1.86
C THR A 195 -10.40 -9.95 1.86
N ARG A 196 -9.67 -11.01 2.22
CA ARG A 196 -10.16 -12.39 2.17
C ARG A 196 -9.31 -13.34 3.01
N ILE A 197 -9.87 -14.51 3.29
CA ILE A 197 -9.10 -15.61 3.88
C ILE A 197 -8.20 -16.23 2.82
N LYS A 198 -6.98 -16.57 3.23
CA LYS A 198 -5.98 -17.26 2.43
C LYS A 198 -5.37 -18.42 3.21
N THR A 199 -5.00 -19.48 2.50
CA THR A 199 -4.14 -20.54 3.03
C THR A 199 -2.69 -20.10 2.87
N LEU A 200 -1.92 -20.16 3.94
CA LEU A 200 -0.49 -19.85 3.93
C LEU A 200 0.29 -20.98 3.26
N THR A 201 1.32 -20.61 2.51
CA THR A 201 2.25 -21.60 1.96
C THR A 201 3.10 -22.22 3.06
N GLU A 202 3.59 -23.44 2.86
CA GLU A 202 4.52 -24.08 3.80
C GLU A 202 5.78 -23.22 4.02
N LYS A 203 6.27 -22.59 2.95
CA LYS A 203 7.41 -21.67 3.00
C LYS A 203 7.13 -20.46 3.90
N THR A 204 6.00 -19.81 3.75
CA THR A 204 5.61 -18.68 4.59
C THR A 204 5.42 -19.07 6.04
N ARG A 205 4.82 -20.24 6.29
CA ARG A 205 4.72 -20.80 7.64
C ARG A 205 6.09 -21.08 8.24
N ALA A 206 7.01 -21.68 7.48
CA ALA A 206 8.39 -21.93 7.93
C ALA A 206 9.14 -20.62 8.22
N ASP A 207 9.01 -19.61 7.35
CA ASP A 207 9.64 -18.29 7.54
C ASP A 207 9.11 -17.58 8.80
N ASN A 208 7.84 -17.81 9.17
CA ASN A 208 7.18 -17.20 10.33
C ASN A 208 7.30 -18.06 11.62
N ALA A 209 7.77 -19.30 11.53
CA ALA A 209 7.91 -20.20 12.68
C ALA A 209 8.75 -19.61 13.83
N ARG A 210 9.67 -18.71 13.51
CA ARG A 210 10.51 -18.00 14.49
C ARG A 210 9.74 -17.12 15.50
N PHE A 211 8.46 -16.85 15.23
CA PHE A 211 7.57 -16.07 16.09
C PHE A 211 6.63 -16.95 16.92
N PHE A 212 6.76 -18.28 16.82
CA PHE A 212 5.95 -19.28 17.50
C PHE A 212 6.85 -20.28 18.23
N ASP A 213 6.29 -21.00 19.17
CA ASP A 213 7.03 -22.00 19.95
C ASP A 213 7.47 -23.20 19.09
N SER A 214 6.66 -23.55 18.09
CA SER A 214 7.01 -24.57 17.10
C SER A 214 6.46 -24.22 15.70
N PRO A 215 7.05 -24.78 14.61
CA PRO A 215 6.51 -24.60 13.26
C PRO A 215 5.07 -25.08 13.08
N GLY A 216 4.64 -26.05 13.90
CA GLY A 216 3.28 -26.57 13.90
C GLY A 216 2.24 -25.57 14.42
N ASP A 217 2.66 -24.64 15.27
CA ASP A 217 1.79 -23.65 15.90
C ASP A 217 1.46 -22.47 14.98
N VAL A 218 2.18 -22.33 13.87
CA VAL A 218 1.86 -21.30 12.86
C VAL A 218 0.53 -21.66 12.19
N PRO A 219 -0.50 -20.79 12.28
CA PRO A 219 -1.80 -21.07 11.68
C PRO A 219 -1.71 -21.42 10.19
N LEU A 220 -2.64 -22.25 9.73
CA LEU A 220 -2.73 -22.62 8.32
C LEU A 220 -3.37 -21.51 7.47
N HIS A 221 -4.26 -20.71 8.09
CA HIS A 221 -5.02 -19.69 7.42
C HIS A 221 -4.73 -18.30 7.99
N CYS A 222 -4.89 -17.30 7.14
CA CYS A 222 -4.85 -15.90 7.49
C CYS A 222 -6.00 -15.16 6.80
N ILE A 223 -6.33 -13.97 7.31
CA ILE A 223 -7.16 -12.97 6.64
C ILE A 223 -6.23 -11.82 6.24
N THR A 224 -6.24 -11.41 4.98
CA THR A 224 -5.31 -10.39 4.45
C THR A 224 -6.01 -9.45 3.48
N GLN A 225 -5.66 -8.16 3.52
CA GLN A 225 -6.04 -7.22 2.48
C GLN A 225 -5.60 -7.74 1.12
N GLY A 226 -6.50 -7.67 0.14
CA GLY A 226 -6.18 -8.05 -1.24
C GLY A 226 -5.36 -6.99 -1.97
N ILE A 227 -4.78 -7.35 -3.10
CA ILE A 227 -3.97 -6.41 -3.90
C ILE A 227 -4.78 -5.16 -4.28
N ARG A 228 -6.04 -5.34 -4.72
CA ARG A 228 -6.90 -4.19 -5.03
C ARG A 228 -7.17 -3.30 -3.82
N THR A 229 -7.33 -3.87 -2.63
CA THR A 229 -7.53 -3.11 -1.39
C THR A 229 -6.29 -2.28 -1.08
N ILE A 230 -5.10 -2.89 -1.15
CA ILE A 230 -3.81 -2.22 -0.96
C ILE A 230 -3.63 -1.07 -1.97
N LEU A 231 -3.90 -1.33 -3.26
CA LEU A 231 -3.76 -0.34 -4.33
C LEU A 231 -4.76 0.83 -4.26
N ARG A 232 -5.75 0.80 -3.38
CA ARG A 232 -6.66 1.93 -3.13
C ARG A 232 -6.10 2.96 -2.16
N ALA A 233 -5.01 2.69 -1.46
CA ALA A 233 -4.34 3.68 -0.64
C ALA A 233 -3.92 4.89 -1.50
N ARG A 234 -3.79 6.06 -0.89
CA ARG A 234 -3.36 7.27 -1.64
C ARG A 234 -1.87 7.26 -1.92
N HIS A 235 -1.09 6.68 -1.02
CA HIS A 235 0.35 6.53 -1.14
C HIS A 235 0.79 5.15 -0.65
N LEU A 236 1.60 4.45 -1.43
CA LEU A 236 2.24 3.19 -1.03
C LEU A 236 3.70 3.45 -0.65
N VAL A 237 4.08 3.04 0.54
CA VAL A 237 5.48 3.06 1.00
C VAL A 237 5.96 1.62 1.14
N VAL A 238 6.78 1.17 0.22
CA VAL A 238 7.34 -0.19 0.18
C VAL A 238 8.75 -0.18 0.74
N LEU A 239 9.04 -1.09 1.66
CA LEU A 239 10.32 -1.21 2.33
C LEU A 239 10.94 -2.58 2.06
N ALA A 240 12.25 -2.58 1.77
CA ALA A 240 13.01 -3.81 1.69
C ALA A 240 14.48 -3.59 2.03
N PHE A 241 15.05 -4.47 2.84
CA PHE A 241 16.44 -4.39 3.27
C PHE A 241 17.13 -5.75 3.12
N GLY A 242 18.41 -5.68 2.76
CA GLY A 242 19.28 -6.84 2.60
C GLY A 242 19.16 -7.53 1.24
N GLU A 243 20.23 -8.22 0.85
CA GLU A 243 20.38 -8.88 -0.45
C GLU A 243 19.27 -9.90 -0.74
N SER A 244 18.72 -10.55 0.29
CA SER A 244 17.63 -11.52 0.13
C SER A 244 16.34 -10.94 -0.47
N LYS A 245 16.24 -9.61 -0.56
CA LYS A 245 15.12 -8.87 -1.16
C LYS A 245 15.40 -8.37 -2.57
N ALA A 246 16.65 -8.43 -3.03
CA ALA A 246 17.05 -7.83 -4.29
C ALA A 246 16.28 -8.35 -5.51
N ASP A 247 16.04 -9.67 -5.60
CA ASP A 247 15.25 -10.26 -6.69
C ASP A 247 13.79 -9.78 -6.67
N ALA A 248 13.19 -9.76 -5.48
CA ALA A 248 11.81 -9.33 -5.32
C ALA A 248 11.63 -7.84 -5.67
N ILE A 249 12.58 -6.99 -5.27
CA ILE A 249 12.58 -5.55 -5.58
C ILE A 249 12.78 -5.32 -7.07
N ALA A 250 13.76 -5.94 -7.70
CA ALA A 250 13.98 -5.81 -9.14
C ALA A 250 12.74 -6.27 -9.93
N ALA A 251 12.15 -7.41 -9.57
CA ALA A 251 10.95 -7.92 -10.22
C ALA A 251 9.71 -7.04 -9.98
N ALA A 252 9.59 -6.41 -8.78
CA ALA A 252 8.45 -5.55 -8.47
C ALA A 252 8.51 -4.20 -9.19
N ILE A 253 9.70 -3.63 -9.38
CA ILE A 253 9.89 -2.27 -9.93
C ILE A 253 10.13 -2.30 -11.43
N GLU A 254 11.01 -3.19 -11.90
CA GLU A 254 11.51 -3.20 -13.27
C GLU A 254 11.05 -4.43 -14.08
N GLY A 255 10.49 -5.42 -13.39
CA GLY A 255 9.99 -6.63 -14.02
C GLY A 255 8.62 -6.45 -14.67
N PRO A 256 8.16 -7.45 -15.43
CA PRO A 256 6.81 -7.44 -15.99
C PRO A 256 5.76 -7.49 -14.87
N ILE A 257 4.63 -6.81 -15.09
CA ILE A 257 3.48 -6.87 -14.17
C ILE A 257 2.82 -8.24 -14.31
N THR A 258 2.89 -9.04 -13.25
CA THR A 258 2.38 -10.41 -13.27
C THR A 258 1.93 -10.86 -11.89
N ALA A 259 0.85 -11.65 -11.83
CA ALA A 259 0.38 -12.26 -10.60
C ALA A 259 1.39 -13.26 -9.98
N SER A 260 2.36 -13.75 -10.76
CA SER A 260 3.47 -14.57 -10.25
C SER A 260 4.44 -13.76 -9.38
N GLN A 261 4.39 -12.44 -9.47
CA GLN A 261 5.12 -11.48 -8.65
C GLN A 261 4.12 -10.43 -8.15
N PRO A 262 3.35 -10.70 -7.08
CA PRO A 262 2.25 -9.82 -6.65
C PRO A 262 2.71 -8.39 -6.37
N GLY A 263 3.94 -8.20 -5.88
CA GLY A 263 4.56 -6.89 -5.69
C GLY A 263 4.66 -6.06 -6.96
N SER A 264 4.69 -6.69 -8.15
CA SER A 264 4.71 -5.95 -9.42
C SER A 264 3.46 -5.11 -9.66
N ALA A 265 2.36 -5.39 -8.93
CA ALA A 265 1.13 -4.62 -8.99
C ALA A 265 1.31 -3.15 -8.54
N ILE A 266 2.35 -2.84 -7.75
CA ILE A 266 2.65 -1.45 -7.34
C ILE A 266 2.89 -0.54 -8.55
N GLN A 267 3.34 -1.09 -9.68
CA GLN A 267 3.54 -0.34 -10.93
C GLN A 267 2.23 0.27 -11.50
N PHE A 268 1.06 -0.23 -11.09
CA PHE A 268 -0.23 0.38 -11.43
C PHE A 268 -0.58 1.59 -10.57
N HIS A 269 0.11 1.76 -9.44
CA HIS A 269 -0.27 2.78 -8.48
C HIS A 269 0.40 4.12 -8.82
N PRO A 270 -0.36 5.24 -8.81
CA PRO A 270 0.16 6.55 -9.22
C PRO A 270 1.17 7.14 -8.24
N HIS A 271 1.18 6.71 -6.98
CA HIS A 271 2.06 7.26 -5.94
C HIS A 271 2.68 6.15 -5.09
N VAL A 272 3.89 5.75 -5.45
CA VAL A 272 4.66 4.70 -4.77
C VAL A 272 6.04 5.23 -4.42
N THR A 273 6.43 5.08 -3.17
CA THR A 273 7.82 5.26 -2.73
C THR A 273 8.37 3.91 -2.28
N VAL A 274 9.46 3.48 -2.90
CA VAL A 274 10.18 2.25 -2.54
C VAL A 274 11.47 2.65 -1.83
N VAL A 275 11.58 2.37 -0.54
CA VAL A 275 12.76 2.70 0.27
C VAL A 275 13.56 1.43 0.54
N VAL A 276 14.79 1.41 0.06
CA VAL A 276 15.65 0.22 0.07
C VAL A 276 17.07 0.58 0.54
N ASP A 277 17.80 -0.40 1.05
CA ASP A 277 19.25 -0.27 1.19
C ASP A 277 19.99 -0.66 -0.09
N GLU A 278 21.29 -0.45 -0.13
CA GLU A 278 22.15 -0.79 -1.28
C GLU A 278 22.07 -2.29 -1.63
N ALA A 279 21.95 -3.15 -0.61
CA ALA A 279 21.91 -4.60 -0.81
C ALA A 279 20.59 -5.03 -1.46
N ALA A 280 19.44 -4.50 -1.01
CA ALA A 280 18.14 -4.76 -1.63
C ALA A 280 18.03 -4.13 -3.03
N ALA A 281 18.73 -3.02 -3.30
CA ALA A 281 18.76 -2.35 -4.59
C ALA A 281 19.75 -2.99 -5.60
N SER A 282 20.58 -3.95 -5.19
CA SER A 282 21.74 -4.44 -5.95
C SER A 282 21.42 -5.05 -7.32
N LYS A 283 20.19 -5.46 -7.56
CA LYS A 283 19.74 -6.05 -8.84
C LYS A 283 18.89 -5.10 -9.69
N LEU A 284 18.73 -3.84 -9.27
CA LEU A 284 18.05 -2.83 -10.09
C LEU A 284 18.93 -2.42 -11.28
N ALA A 285 18.43 -2.57 -12.48
CA ALA A 285 19.12 -2.21 -13.71
C ALA A 285 19.30 -0.69 -13.83
N ASN A 286 18.34 0.10 -13.33
CA ASN A 286 18.34 1.56 -13.41
C ASN A 286 18.76 2.23 -12.10
N LEU A 287 19.52 1.56 -11.22
CA LEU A 287 19.91 2.06 -9.90
C LEU A 287 20.55 3.44 -9.94
N ALA A 288 21.45 3.69 -10.90
CA ALA A 288 22.12 4.98 -11.05
C ALA A 288 21.12 6.12 -11.35
N TYR A 289 20.11 5.84 -12.18
CA TYR A 289 19.05 6.79 -12.49
C TYR A 289 18.18 7.07 -11.25
N TYR A 290 17.80 6.08 -10.48
CA TYR A 290 17.00 6.28 -9.26
C TYR A 290 17.72 7.14 -8.23
N LYS A 291 19.01 6.87 -8.00
CA LYS A 291 19.85 7.70 -7.11
C LYS A 291 19.96 9.14 -7.62
N HIS A 292 20.17 9.32 -8.93
CA HIS A 292 20.24 10.64 -9.54
C HIS A 292 18.93 11.40 -9.40
N ALA A 293 17.81 10.75 -9.69
CA ALA A 293 16.47 11.35 -9.60
C ALA A 293 16.16 11.79 -8.17
N TRP A 294 16.45 10.95 -7.18
CA TRP A 294 16.27 11.29 -5.76
C TRP A 294 17.14 12.48 -5.33
N LEU A 295 18.42 12.48 -5.70
CA LEU A 295 19.34 13.56 -5.35
C LEU A 295 18.92 14.93 -5.91
N HIS A 296 18.30 14.94 -7.09
CA HIS A 296 17.89 16.16 -7.81
C HIS A 296 16.37 16.42 -7.68
N LYS A 297 15.69 15.72 -6.80
CA LYS A 297 14.27 15.90 -6.57
C LYS A 297 13.98 17.32 -6.08
N PRO A 298 13.02 18.03 -6.70
CA PRO A 298 12.63 19.35 -6.24
C PRO A 298 12.15 19.32 -4.78
N PRO A 299 12.62 20.26 -3.92
CA PRO A 299 12.32 20.23 -2.47
C PRO A 299 10.81 20.27 -2.14
N TRP A 300 9.98 20.79 -3.03
CA TRP A 300 8.53 20.92 -2.86
C TRP A 300 7.77 19.61 -3.12
N GLN A 301 8.39 18.58 -3.68
CA GLN A 301 7.70 17.33 -4.04
C GLN A 301 7.45 16.39 -2.85
N GLY A 302 8.10 16.59 -1.72
CA GLY A 302 7.92 15.72 -0.55
C GLY A 302 8.27 14.25 -0.83
N LEU A 303 7.86 13.35 0.04
CA LEU A 303 7.97 11.89 -0.15
C LEU A 303 6.67 11.38 -0.76
#